data_049c5bfac0a56900c661ff53faf7a862
#
_entry.id   049c5bfac0a56900c661ff53faf7a862
#
_cell.length_a   1.000
_cell.length_b   1.000
_cell.length_c   1.000
_cell.angle_alpha   90.00
_cell.angle_beta   90.00
_cell.angle_gamma   90.00
#
_symmetry.space_group_name_H-M   'P 1'
#
loop_
_entity.id
_entity.type
_entity.pdbx_description
1 polymer ?
#
loop_
_entity_poly.entity_id
_entity_poly.type
_entity_poly.pdbx_seq_one_letter_code
_entity_poly.pdbx_strand_id
1 'polypeptide(L)'
;GKADSRWVGGLWQNYLTTVSANRRLTPEQLFPGAAGVISGLQVAGGSQAKYALDSKLVDQLAARPEVESALVEAFGWNKKTNDFNYISIYDYQPTPAPQQGEQIAVLFANGAIIDGPQPPGNVGGDTLAAQIRQARLDPKIKAVILRVNSPGGSVSASELIRAELAALRAAHKPLVVSMGGMAASGGYWISTPANYIVASPSTLTGSIGIFGVINTFQNSLASIGVHTDGVATSPLADVSLTKALPPEFSQMMQINIENGYKTFIDLVATSRHKTPEQVDQIAQGHVWIGLDAKSNGLVDQLGDFDDAVKKAAELAKLKTWQLNWFVDEPSLSDLILGQMSASVHAMLPAAIQTWLPAPLSAMALAVKDQHGLFNTLNDPQNRYALCLTCGDVR
;
A
#
# COMPACT_ATOMS: atom_id res chain seq x y z
N GLY A 1 3.64 6.60 19.74
CA GLY A 1 4.27 5.97 20.92
C GLY A 1 5.61 5.31 20.58
N LYS A 2 6.13 4.44 21.48
CA LYS A 2 7.43 3.77 21.28
C LYS A 2 7.49 2.91 20.01
N ALA A 3 6.37 2.27 19.64
CA ALA A 3 6.29 1.45 18.43
C ALA A 3 6.46 2.30 17.17
N ASP A 4 5.79 3.44 17.09
CA ASP A 4 5.85 4.33 15.93
C ASP A 4 7.25 4.96 15.79
N SER A 5 7.87 5.33 16.90
CA SER A 5 9.24 5.85 16.91
C SER A 5 10.25 4.86 16.32
N ARG A 6 10.01 3.56 16.47
CA ARG A 6 10.91 2.52 15.95
C ARG A 6 10.91 2.47 14.42
N TRP A 7 9.73 2.31 13.81
CA TRP A 7 9.67 2.19 12.35
C TRP A 7 9.96 3.52 11.64
N VAL A 8 9.52 4.68 12.20
CA VAL A 8 9.89 6.01 11.68
C VAL A 8 11.40 6.21 11.75
N GLY A 9 12.02 5.90 12.91
CA GLY A 9 13.46 5.97 13.07
C GLY A 9 14.21 5.06 12.10
N GLY A 10 13.70 3.84 11.87
CA GLY A 10 14.26 2.90 10.90
C GLY A 10 14.19 3.41 9.45
N LEU A 11 13.06 3.99 9.02
CA LEU A 11 12.94 4.62 7.71
C LEU A 11 13.92 5.79 7.54
N TRP A 12 14.03 6.63 8.57
CA TRP A 12 14.99 7.73 8.57
C TRP A 12 16.44 7.24 8.45
N GLN A 13 16.80 6.20 9.20
CA GLN A 13 18.13 5.61 9.13
C GLN A 13 18.42 4.99 7.76
N ASN A 14 17.46 4.29 7.15
CA ASN A 14 17.59 3.77 5.80
C ASN A 14 17.80 4.90 4.77
N TYR A 15 17.04 5.99 4.89
CA TYR A 15 17.22 7.18 4.05
C TYR A 15 18.64 7.76 4.20
N LEU A 16 19.08 8.01 5.43
CA LEU A 16 20.43 8.54 5.70
C LEU A 16 21.51 7.62 5.12
N THR A 17 21.41 6.32 5.33
CA THR A 17 22.36 5.33 4.81
C THR A 17 22.46 5.38 3.29
N THR A 18 21.31 5.38 2.61
CA THR A 18 21.25 5.38 1.15
C THR A 18 21.80 6.67 0.55
N VAL A 19 21.37 7.83 1.08
CA VAL A 19 21.83 9.13 0.57
C VAL A 19 23.30 9.36 0.90
N SER A 20 23.76 8.97 2.09
CA SER A 20 25.18 9.06 2.47
C SER A 20 26.08 8.29 1.51
N ALA A 21 25.71 7.06 1.17
CA ALA A 21 26.44 6.25 0.22
C ALA A 21 26.50 6.91 -1.18
N ASN A 22 25.35 7.41 -1.67
CA ASN A 22 25.23 8.04 -2.99
C ASN A 22 26.00 9.38 -3.05
N ARG A 23 25.98 10.15 -1.96
CA ARG A 23 26.68 11.45 -1.88
C ARG A 23 28.13 11.32 -1.41
N ARG A 24 28.58 10.11 -1.02
CA ARG A 24 29.91 9.84 -0.43
C ARG A 24 30.15 10.70 0.82
N LEU A 25 29.15 10.79 1.67
CA LEU A 25 29.16 11.49 2.97
C LEU A 25 28.95 10.47 4.08
N THR A 26 29.26 10.85 5.33
CA THR A 26 28.77 10.09 6.49
C THR A 26 27.33 10.51 6.83
N PRO A 27 26.55 9.68 7.55
CA PRO A 27 25.21 10.07 8.00
C PRO A 27 25.22 11.38 8.82
N GLU A 28 26.23 11.62 9.64
CA GLU A 28 26.40 12.82 10.45
C GLU A 28 26.74 14.06 9.61
N GLN A 29 27.48 13.89 8.50
CA GLN A 29 27.74 14.96 7.53
C GLN A 29 26.48 15.29 6.74
N LEU A 30 25.67 14.27 6.41
CA LEU A 30 24.41 14.46 5.70
C LEU A 30 23.38 15.16 6.59
N PHE A 31 23.28 14.76 7.84
CA PHE A 31 22.38 15.34 8.83
C PHE A 31 23.07 15.49 10.19
N PRO A 32 23.67 16.67 10.46
CA PRO A 32 24.38 16.92 11.72
C PRO A 32 23.45 17.23 12.92
N GLY A 33 22.17 16.83 12.83
CA GLY A 33 21.13 17.16 13.78
C GLY A 33 20.60 18.59 13.61
N ALA A 34 19.50 18.89 14.27
CA ALA A 34 18.82 20.19 14.11
C ALA A 34 19.71 21.39 14.44
N ALA A 35 20.51 21.28 15.52
CA ALA A 35 21.45 22.34 15.91
C ALA A 35 22.55 22.56 14.86
N GLY A 36 23.08 21.48 14.28
CA GLY A 36 24.10 21.57 13.23
C GLY A 36 23.55 22.20 11.95
N VAL A 37 22.33 21.84 11.55
CA VAL A 37 21.64 22.48 10.40
C VAL A 37 21.45 23.96 10.64
N ILE A 38 20.97 24.38 11.81
CA ILE A 38 20.79 25.79 12.16
C ILE A 38 22.11 26.55 12.09
N SER A 39 23.18 26.02 12.70
CA SER A 39 24.52 26.61 12.66
C SER A 39 25.03 26.74 11.24
N GLY A 40 24.89 25.69 10.41
CA GLY A 40 25.30 25.72 9.01
C GLY A 40 24.52 26.76 8.19
N LEU A 41 23.23 26.90 8.45
CA LEU A 41 22.41 27.94 7.81
C LEU A 41 22.86 29.36 8.22
N GLN A 42 23.25 29.58 9.48
CA GLN A 42 23.79 30.87 9.92
C GLN A 42 25.10 31.19 9.19
N VAL A 43 26.00 30.22 9.06
CA VAL A 43 27.25 30.37 8.29
C VAL A 43 26.99 30.65 6.81
N ALA A 44 25.94 30.04 6.24
CA ALA A 44 25.52 30.28 4.86
C ALA A 44 24.74 31.63 4.67
N GLY A 45 24.68 32.47 5.72
CA GLY A 45 23.95 33.74 5.67
C GLY A 45 22.43 33.60 5.54
N GLY A 46 21.85 32.50 6.02
CA GLY A 46 20.43 32.17 5.92
C GLY A 46 20.01 31.56 4.57
N SER A 47 20.92 31.39 3.64
CA SER A 47 20.63 30.79 2.32
C SER A 47 20.62 29.27 2.40
N GLN A 48 19.42 28.67 2.25
CA GLN A 48 19.27 27.21 2.18
C GLN A 48 20.00 26.61 0.98
N ALA A 49 19.97 27.28 -0.17
CA ALA A 49 20.68 26.84 -1.38
C ALA A 49 22.20 26.80 -1.16
N LYS A 50 22.77 27.88 -0.58
CA LYS A 50 24.19 27.92 -0.23
C LYS A 50 24.57 26.85 0.79
N TYR A 51 23.75 26.65 1.84
CA TYR A 51 23.93 25.56 2.80
C TYR A 51 23.96 24.19 2.13
N ALA A 52 23.03 23.94 1.20
CA ALA A 52 22.99 22.67 0.49
C ALA A 52 24.26 22.44 -0.36
N LEU A 53 24.77 23.48 -1.02
CA LEU A 53 26.02 23.39 -1.79
C LEU A 53 27.24 23.16 -0.87
N ASP A 54 27.37 23.97 0.19
CA ASP A 54 28.49 23.91 1.14
C ASP A 54 28.53 22.54 1.85
N SER A 55 27.33 21.97 2.14
CA SER A 55 27.17 20.65 2.75
C SER A 55 27.22 19.48 1.74
N LYS A 56 27.51 19.75 0.47
CA LYS A 56 27.59 18.75 -0.61
C LYS A 56 26.29 17.97 -0.85
N LEU A 57 25.14 18.53 -0.45
CA LEU A 57 23.84 17.93 -0.72
C LEU A 57 23.42 18.09 -2.18
N VAL A 58 23.93 19.13 -2.85
CA VAL A 58 23.81 19.38 -4.29
C VAL A 58 25.20 19.66 -4.88
N ASP A 59 25.35 19.50 -6.20
CA ASP A 59 26.64 19.64 -6.88
C ASP A 59 26.88 21.07 -7.35
N GLN A 60 25.79 21.79 -7.70
CA GLN A 60 25.88 23.19 -8.12
C GLN A 60 24.53 23.90 -7.86
N LEU A 61 24.60 25.23 -7.87
CA LEU A 61 23.41 26.10 -7.88
C LEU A 61 23.29 26.67 -9.28
N ALA A 62 22.12 26.51 -9.88
CA ALA A 62 21.84 27.01 -11.23
C ALA A 62 20.40 27.52 -11.32
N ALA A 63 20.19 28.59 -12.04
CA ALA A 63 18.86 29.04 -12.41
C ALA A 63 18.29 28.11 -13.52
N ARG A 64 16.95 28.09 -13.65
CA ARG A 64 16.29 27.22 -14.63
C ARG A 64 16.84 27.36 -16.06
N PRO A 65 17.11 28.56 -16.62
CA PRO A 65 17.68 28.67 -17.96
C PRO A 65 19.07 28.05 -18.09
N GLU A 66 19.87 28.08 -17.01
CA GLU A 66 21.21 27.46 -17.01
C GLU A 66 21.09 25.93 -17.01
N VAL A 67 20.13 25.36 -16.28
CA VAL A 67 19.82 23.92 -16.31
C VAL A 67 19.34 23.50 -17.68
N GLU A 68 18.43 24.27 -18.31
CA GLU A 68 17.95 24.02 -19.67
C GLU A 68 19.10 24.06 -20.69
N SER A 69 20.01 25.02 -20.59
CA SER A 69 21.20 25.12 -21.42
C SER A 69 22.12 23.90 -21.29
N ALA A 70 22.36 23.45 -20.06
CA ALA A 70 23.15 22.26 -19.78
C ALA A 70 22.50 20.98 -20.33
N LEU A 71 21.18 20.87 -20.27
CA LEU A 71 20.42 19.75 -20.85
C LEU A 71 20.45 19.79 -22.38
N VAL A 72 20.39 20.98 -23.00
CA VAL A 72 20.58 21.15 -24.45
C VAL A 72 22.01 20.76 -24.87
N GLU A 73 23.03 21.13 -24.11
CA GLU A 73 24.39 20.73 -24.35
C GLU A 73 24.57 19.20 -24.28
N ALA A 74 23.97 18.56 -23.27
CA ALA A 74 24.08 17.12 -23.06
C ALA A 74 23.27 16.29 -24.07
N PHE A 75 22.05 16.70 -24.43
CA PHE A 75 21.09 15.90 -25.18
C PHE A 75 20.73 16.48 -26.57
N GLY A 76 21.17 17.71 -26.88
CA GLY A 76 20.87 18.41 -28.12
C GLY A 76 19.52 19.13 -28.10
N TRP A 77 19.40 20.08 -29.03
CA TRP A 77 18.20 20.91 -29.19
C TRP A 77 17.16 20.25 -30.11
N ASN A 78 15.91 20.23 -29.67
CA ASN A 78 14.78 19.76 -30.45
C ASN A 78 14.02 20.94 -31.07
N LYS A 79 14.16 21.14 -32.38
CA LYS A 79 13.50 22.24 -33.10
C LYS A 79 11.96 22.16 -33.12
N LYS A 80 11.39 20.97 -32.93
CA LYS A 80 9.92 20.78 -32.98
C LYS A 80 9.24 21.20 -31.68
N THR A 81 9.89 20.92 -30.56
CA THR A 81 9.36 21.23 -29.23
C THR A 81 9.92 22.54 -28.68
N ASN A 82 10.97 23.10 -29.30
CA ASN A 82 11.74 24.24 -28.77
C ASN A 82 12.27 23.95 -27.36
N ASP A 83 12.86 22.77 -27.15
CA ASP A 83 13.37 22.28 -25.88
C ASP A 83 14.56 21.36 -26.13
N PHE A 84 15.19 20.81 -25.07
CA PHE A 84 16.18 19.74 -25.24
C PHE A 84 15.50 18.44 -25.69
N ASN A 85 16.30 17.50 -26.25
CA ASN A 85 15.76 16.19 -26.64
C ASN A 85 15.45 15.35 -25.42
N TYR A 86 14.17 15.07 -25.21
CA TYR A 86 13.68 14.17 -24.16
C TYR A 86 12.42 13.45 -24.59
N ILE A 87 12.06 12.43 -23.87
CA ILE A 87 10.74 11.79 -23.91
C ILE A 87 10.15 11.85 -22.50
N SER A 88 8.90 12.27 -22.40
CA SER A 88 8.17 12.25 -21.12
C SER A 88 8.02 10.81 -20.64
N ILE A 89 8.17 10.59 -19.34
CA ILE A 89 7.90 9.28 -18.74
C ILE A 89 6.46 8.80 -18.98
N TYR A 90 5.52 9.72 -19.15
CA TYR A 90 4.12 9.41 -19.47
C TYR A 90 3.93 8.98 -20.93
N ASP A 91 4.85 9.37 -21.82
CA ASP A 91 4.81 9.04 -23.26
C ASP A 91 5.79 7.93 -23.60
N TYR A 92 6.65 7.53 -22.65
CA TYR A 92 7.64 6.50 -22.86
C TYR A 92 6.99 5.12 -22.95
N GLN A 93 7.04 4.54 -24.13
CA GLN A 93 6.64 3.16 -24.34
C GLN A 93 7.88 2.30 -24.53
N PRO A 94 8.21 1.45 -23.55
CA PRO A 94 9.32 0.52 -23.70
C PRO A 94 9.03 -0.42 -24.88
N THR A 95 10.05 -0.69 -25.70
CA THR A 95 9.91 -1.71 -26.73
C THR A 95 9.58 -3.04 -26.06
N PRO A 96 8.45 -3.67 -26.38
CA PRO A 96 8.12 -4.96 -25.77
C PRO A 96 9.24 -5.95 -26.07
N ALA A 97 9.78 -6.58 -25.04
CA ALA A 97 10.69 -7.69 -25.24
C ALA A 97 9.99 -8.79 -26.08
N PRO A 98 10.70 -9.48 -27.00
CA PRO A 98 10.10 -10.57 -27.74
C PRO A 98 9.44 -11.55 -26.79
N GLN A 99 8.13 -11.77 -26.96
CA GLN A 99 7.37 -12.68 -26.10
C GLN A 99 7.71 -14.12 -26.47
N GLN A 100 8.80 -14.64 -25.94
CA GLN A 100 9.25 -16.01 -26.13
C GLN A 100 9.51 -16.65 -24.77
N GLY A 101 9.01 -17.86 -24.58
CA GLY A 101 9.20 -18.65 -23.36
C GLY A 101 7.95 -18.86 -22.54
N GLU A 102 8.15 -19.49 -21.41
CA GLU A 102 7.09 -19.79 -20.43
C GLU A 102 6.73 -18.50 -19.65
N GLN A 103 5.48 -18.43 -19.19
CA GLN A 103 4.97 -17.19 -18.60
C GLN A 103 5.07 -17.19 -17.07
N ILE A 104 5.48 -16.06 -16.52
CA ILE A 104 5.32 -15.70 -15.11
C ILE A 104 4.22 -14.64 -15.04
N ALA A 105 3.10 -14.97 -14.40
CA ALA A 105 2.04 -13.99 -14.19
C ALA A 105 2.43 -12.98 -13.10
N VAL A 106 2.13 -11.71 -13.33
CA VAL A 106 2.28 -10.64 -12.34
C VAL A 106 0.89 -10.13 -11.99
N LEU A 107 0.48 -10.38 -10.76
CA LEU A 107 -0.78 -9.92 -10.19
C LEU A 107 -0.53 -8.76 -9.22
N PHE A 108 -1.49 -7.87 -9.09
CA PHE A 108 -1.37 -6.68 -8.25
C PHE A 108 -2.38 -6.66 -7.12
N ALA A 109 -1.89 -6.43 -5.89
CA ALA A 109 -2.69 -6.07 -4.74
C ALA A 109 -2.30 -4.65 -4.30
N ASN A 110 -2.88 -3.64 -4.97
CA ASN A 110 -2.55 -2.23 -4.77
C ASN A 110 -3.74 -1.47 -4.17
N GLY A 111 -3.57 -0.90 -2.99
CA GLY A 111 -4.61 -0.19 -2.24
C GLY A 111 -5.25 -1.03 -1.13
N ALA A 112 -6.35 -0.52 -0.55
CA ALA A 112 -7.09 -1.20 0.52
C ALA A 112 -7.79 -2.46 0.00
N ILE A 113 -7.78 -3.52 0.82
CA ILE A 113 -8.49 -4.78 0.51
C ILE A 113 -9.94 -4.64 0.93
N ILE A 114 -10.85 -4.75 -0.04
CA ILE A 114 -12.27 -4.45 0.11
C ILE A 114 -13.07 -5.67 -0.37
N ASP A 115 -14.17 -5.96 0.30
CA ASP A 115 -15.05 -7.06 -0.06
C ASP A 115 -15.75 -6.80 -1.40
N GLY A 116 -15.99 -7.88 -2.16
CA GLY A 116 -16.61 -7.80 -3.47
C GLY A 116 -15.66 -7.37 -4.59
N PRO A 117 -16.19 -7.14 -5.80
CA PRO A 117 -15.46 -6.61 -6.94
C PRO A 117 -15.15 -5.13 -6.76
N GLN A 118 -13.94 -4.70 -7.11
CA GLN A 118 -13.52 -3.30 -7.01
C GLN A 118 -12.83 -2.83 -8.29
N PRO A 119 -12.97 -1.55 -8.64
CA PRO A 119 -12.21 -0.92 -9.71
C PRO A 119 -10.73 -0.76 -9.33
N PRO A 120 -9.85 -0.44 -10.30
CA PRO A 120 -8.44 -0.11 -10.05
C PRO A 120 -8.28 0.98 -8.97
N GLY A 121 -7.26 0.83 -8.12
CA GLY A 121 -6.99 1.70 -6.96
C GLY A 121 -7.35 1.08 -5.62
N ASN A 122 -8.14 0.01 -5.63
CA ASN A 122 -8.40 -0.85 -4.48
C ASN A 122 -8.21 -2.32 -4.87
N VAL A 123 -8.11 -3.17 -3.86
CA VAL A 123 -8.00 -4.63 -4.02
C VAL A 123 -9.35 -5.25 -3.75
N GLY A 124 -10.10 -5.57 -4.80
CA GLY A 124 -11.36 -6.31 -4.67
C GLY A 124 -11.10 -7.78 -4.37
N GLY A 125 -11.74 -8.31 -3.31
CA GLY A 125 -11.62 -9.72 -2.96
C GLY A 125 -11.96 -10.64 -4.14
N ASP A 126 -13.13 -10.42 -4.77
CA ASP A 126 -13.58 -11.21 -5.91
C ASP A 126 -12.75 -10.94 -7.17
N THR A 127 -12.39 -9.68 -7.43
CA THR A 127 -11.59 -9.29 -8.61
C THR A 127 -10.24 -10.01 -8.60
N LEU A 128 -9.48 -9.89 -7.51
CA LEU A 128 -8.15 -10.51 -7.44
C LEU A 128 -8.24 -12.04 -7.35
N ALA A 129 -9.23 -12.60 -6.64
CA ALA A 129 -9.46 -14.05 -6.60
C ALA A 129 -9.74 -14.62 -8.00
N ALA A 130 -10.53 -13.91 -8.82
CA ALA A 130 -10.78 -14.32 -10.21
C ALA A 130 -9.50 -14.30 -11.07
N GLN A 131 -8.67 -13.27 -10.94
CA GLN A 131 -7.38 -13.18 -11.64
C GLN A 131 -6.42 -14.30 -11.21
N ILE A 132 -6.34 -14.60 -9.90
CA ILE A 132 -5.53 -15.72 -9.37
C ILE A 132 -6.01 -17.05 -9.95
N ARG A 133 -7.33 -17.27 -9.97
CA ARG A 133 -7.93 -18.46 -10.56
C ARG A 133 -7.61 -18.59 -12.05
N GLN A 134 -7.67 -17.49 -12.80
CA GLN A 134 -7.28 -17.48 -14.22
C GLN A 134 -5.81 -17.88 -14.37
N ALA A 135 -4.90 -17.27 -13.60
CA ALA A 135 -3.49 -17.61 -13.62
C ALA A 135 -3.23 -19.08 -13.22
N ARG A 136 -4.03 -19.63 -12.27
CA ARG A 136 -3.95 -21.02 -11.85
C ARG A 136 -4.33 -22.01 -12.96
N LEU A 137 -5.36 -21.69 -13.73
CA LEU A 137 -5.93 -22.56 -14.77
C LEU A 137 -5.19 -22.47 -16.11
N ASP A 138 -4.48 -21.36 -16.38
CA ASP A 138 -3.74 -21.20 -17.63
C ASP A 138 -2.46 -22.08 -17.64
N PRO A 139 -2.36 -23.07 -18.56
CA PRO A 139 -1.19 -23.97 -18.62
C PRO A 139 0.10 -23.26 -19.06
N LYS A 140 0.03 -22.07 -19.65
CA LYS A 140 1.19 -21.28 -20.05
C LYS A 140 1.89 -20.62 -18.86
N ILE A 141 1.14 -20.33 -17.80
CA ILE A 141 1.66 -19.71 -16.58
C ILE A 141 2.33 -20.76 -15.71
N LYS A 142 3.61 -20.61 -15.45
CA LYS A 142 4.45 -21.54 -14.68
C LYS A 142 4.77 -21.06 -13.27
N ALA A 143 4.73 -19.77 -13.03
CA ALA A 143 4.89 -19.16 -11.72
C ALA A 143 4.04 -17.88 -11.63
N VAL A 144 3.81 -17.42 -10.42
CA VAL A 144 3.05 -16.21 -10.14
C VAL A 144 3.85 -15.31 -9.21
N ILE A 145 3.88 -14.04 -9.52
CA ILE A 145 4.33 -12.97 -8.63
C ILE A 145 3.10 -12.19 -8.18
N LEU A 146 2.90 -12.08 -6.88
CA LEU A 146 1.94 -11.15 -6.31
C LEU A 146 2.68 -9.90 -5.85
N ARG A 147 2.47 -8.80 -6.56
CA ARG A 147 3.00 -7.48 -6.16
C ARG A 147 2.02 -6.85 -5.17
N VAL A 148 2.45 -6.69 -3.91
CA VAL A 148 1.62 -6.15 -2.82
C VAL A 148 2.06 -4.75 -2.46
N ASN A 149 1.14 -3.81 -2.53
CA ASN A 149 1.27 -2.45 -2.00
C ASN A 149 -0.04 -2.08 -1.29
N SER A 150 -0.27 -2.65 -0.10
CA SER A 150 -1.56 -2.62 0.58
C SER A 150 -1.42 -2.46 2.09
N PRO A 151 -2.23 -1.59 2.73
CA PRO A 151 -2.35 -1.48 4.18
C PRO A 151 -3.16 -2.62 4.81
N GLY A 152 -3.75 -3.50 3.98
CA GLY A 152 -4.74 -4.49 4.40
C GLY A 152 -6.17 -4.01 4.19
N GLY A 153 -7.12 -4.54 4.97
CA GLY A 153 -8.53 -4.19 4.88
C GLY A 153 -9.46 -5.29 5.43
N SER A 154 -10.48 -5.65 4.67
CA SER A 154 -11.44 -6.71 5.01
C SER A 154 -10.74 -8.05 5.24
N VAL A 155 -11.07 -8.70 6.37
CA VAL A 155 -10.58 -10.05 6.68
C VAL A 155 -11.19 -11.06 5.72
N SER A 156 -12.47 -10.93 5.41
CA SER A 156 -13.19 -11.85 4.51
C SER A 156 -12.60 -11.83 3.11
N ALA A 157 -12.34 -10.64 2.55
CA ALA A 157 -11.70 -10.48 1.25
C ALA A 157 -10.23 -10.98 1.26
N SER A 158 -9.49 -10.68 2.34
CA SER A 158 -8.12 -11.17 2.50
C SER A 158 -8.05 -12.70 2.54
N GLU A 159 -9.01 -13.35 3.22
CA GLU A 159 -9.08 -14.81 3.26
C GLU A 159 -9.48 -15.42 1.92
N LEU A 160 -10.42 -14.82 1.19
CA LEU A 160 -10.79 -15.25 -0.15
C LEU A 160 -9.58 -15.25 -1.09
N ILE A 161 -8.82 -14.15 -1.11
CA ILE A 161 -7.59 -14.02 -1.91
C ILE A 161 -6.55 -15.05 -1.47
N ARG A 162 -6.30 -15.18 -0.15
CA ARG A 162 -5.35 -16.14 0.41
C ARG A 162 -5.69 -17.58 0.01
N ALA A 163 -6.98 -17.95 0.06
CA ALA A 163 -7.44 -19.30 -0.27
C ALA A 163 -7.18 -19.63 -1.75
N GLU A 164 -7.42 -18.70 -2.69
CA GLU A 164 -7.11 -18.89 -4.11
C GLU A 164 -5.59 -18.97 -4.36
N LEU A 165 -4.77 -18.18 -3.64
CA LEU A 165 -3.30 -18.30 -3.69
C LEU A 165 -2.80 -19.65 -3.14
N ALA A 166 -3.42 -20.17 -2.09
CA ALA A 166 -3.13 -21.49 -1.57
C ALA A 166 -3.50 -22.60 -2.58
N ALA A 167 -4.64 -22.46 -3.27
CA ALA A 167 -5.04 -23.35 -4.34
C ALA A 167 -4.09 -23.31 -5.56
N LEU A 168 -3.56 -22.13 -5.88
CA LEU A 168 -2.54 -21.93 -6.92
C LEU A 168 -1.25 -22.71 -6.57
N ARG A 169 -0.80 -22.63 -5.32
CA ARG A 169 0.34 -23.42 -4.84
C ARG A 169 0.07 -24.93 -4.88
N ALA A 170 -1.13 -25.34 -4.49
CA ALA A 170 -1.54 -26.75 -4.55
C ALA A 170 -1.56 -27.28 -5.99
N ALA A 171 -1.78 -26.41 -6.99
CA ALA A 171 -1.62 -26.70 -8.41
C ALA A 171 -0.16 -26.69 -8.91
N HIS A 172 0.80 -26.72 -7.98
CA HIS A 172 2.26 -26.76 -8.25
C HIS A 172 2.80 -25.55 -9.03
N LYS A 173 2.14 -24.38 -8.93
CA LYS A 173 2.66 -23.11 -9.46
C LYS A 173 3.32 -22.34 -8.33
N PRO A 174 4.65 -22.11 -8.38
CA PRO A 174 5.33 -21.30 -7.37
C PRO A 174 4.74 -19.89 -7.28
N LEU A 175 4.58 -19.41 -6.04
CA LEU A 175 4.13 -18.10 -5.70
C LEU A 175 5.25 -17.32 -5.01
N VAL A 176 5.66 -16.20 -5.58
CA VAL A 176 6.56 -15.23 -4.95
C VAL A 176 5.80 -13.96 -4.65
N VAL A 177 5.92 -13.45 -3.43
CA VAL A 177 5.39 -12.14 -3.06
C VAL A 177 6.50 -11.12 -3.18
N SER A 178 6.22 -10.03 -3.92
CA SER A 178 7.06 -8.84 -4.00
C SER A 178 6.35 -7.69 -3.29
N MET A 179 6.83 -7.35 -2.11
CA MET A 179 6.27 -6.25 -1.32
C MET A 179 6.76 -4.91 -1.84
N GLY A 180 5.84 -3.96 -2.04
CA GLY A 180 6.12 -2.58 -2.41
C GLY A 180 6.49 -1.71 -1.21
N GLY A 181 5.99 -0.47 -1.21
CA GLY A 181 6.12 0.43 -0.05
C GLY A 181 5.43 -0.12 1.19
N MET A 182 4.36 -0.92 1.00
CA MET A 182 3.56 -1.45 2.09
C MET A 182 2.99 -2.84 1.76
N ALA A 183 3.02 -3.75 2.74
CA ALA A 183 2.33 -5.03 2.70
C ALA A 183 1.99 -5.42 4.15
N ALA A 184 1.03 -4.70 4.72
CA ALA A 184 0.72 -4.75 6.14
C ALA A 184 -0.65 -5.36 6.40
N SER A 185 -0.80 -6.01 7.54
CA SER A 185 -2.07 -6.54 8.04
C SER A 185 -2.73 -7.50 7.03
N GLY A 186 -3.89 -7.19 6.44
CA GLY A 186 -4.47 -8.00 5.36
C GLY A 186 -3.53 -8.19 4.16
N GLY A 187 -2.66 -7.21 3.87
CA GLY A 187 -1.59 -7.35 2.87
C GLY A 187 -0.55 -8.41 3.24
N TYR A 188 -0.27 -8.58 4.53
CA TYR A 188 0.55 -9.70 5.01
C TYR A 188 -0.25 -11.02 5.03
N TRP A 189 -1.54 -10.98 5.39
CA TRP A 189 -2.44 -12.14 5.35
C TRP A 189 -2.42 -12.82 3.99
N ILE A 190 -2.64 -12.07 2.90
CA ILE A 190 -2.60 -12.60 1.53
C ILE A 190 -1.21 -13.05 1.10
N SER A 191 -0.15 -12.60 1.78
CA SER A 191 1.23 -12.99 1.51
C SER A 191 1.61 -14.35 2.15
N THR A 192 0.83 -14.84 3.13
CA THR A 192 1.16 -16.07 3.89
C THR A 192 1.27 -17.34 3.04
N PRO A 193 0.55 -17.54 1.90
CA PRO A 193 0.75 -18.71 1.07
C PRO A 193 2.04 -18.71 0.24
N ALA A 194 2.80 -17.60 0.19
CA ALA A 194 3.97 -17.51 -0.68
C ALA A 194 5.03 -18.58 -0.41
N ASN A 195 5.69 -19.03 -1.47
CA ASN A 195 6.90 -19.83 -1.37
C ASN A 195 8.10 -18.98 -0.94
N TYR A 196 8.07 -17.68 -1.29
CA TYR A 196 9.14 -16.75 -1.00
C TYR A 196 8.61 -15.33 -0.97
N ILE A 197 9.10 -14.53 -0.03
CA ILE A 197 8.69 -13.12 0.18
C ILE A 197 9.91 -12.23 0.04
N VAL A 198 9.85 -11.28 -0.89
CA VAL A 198 10.87 -10.24 -1.12
C VAL A 198 10.30 -8.89 -0.71
N ALA A 199 11.05 -8.11 0.05
CA ALA A 199 10.68 -6.77 0.49
C ALA A 199 11.85 -5.79 0.37
N SER A 200 11.57 -4.50 0.15
CA SER A 200 12.58 -3.45 0.30
C SER A 200 12.94 -3.26 1.77
N PRO A 201 14.16 -2.80 2.11
CA PRO A 201 14.52 -2.44 3.49
C PRO A 201 13.53 -1.49 4.16
N SER A 202 12.88 -0.61 3.39
CA SER A 202 11.93 0.39 3.85
C SER A 202 10.45 -0.01 3.70
N THR A 203 10.14 -1.21 3.23
CA THR A 203 8.76 -1.70 3.15
C THR A 203 8.12 -1.72 4.54
N LEU A 204 6.94 -1.11 4.70
CA LEU A 204 6.13 -1.26 5.91
C LEU A 204 5.35 -2.58 5.83
N THR A 205 5.53 -3.45 6.83
CA THR A 205 4.88 -4.77 6.85
C THR A 205 4.56 -5.21 8.27
N GLY A 206 4.17 -6.47 8.46
CA GLY A 206 3.66 -6.95 9.74
C GLY A 206 2.26 -6.44 9.99
N SER A 207 2.06 -5.64 11.03
CA SER A 207 0.73 -5.20 11.49
C SER A 207 -0.23 -6.41 11.63
N ILE A 208 0.33 -7.53 12.16
CA ILE A 208 -0.42 -8.76 12.36
C ILE A 208 -1.36 -8.55 13.55
N GLY A 209 -2.60 -8.23 13.23
CA GLY A 209 -3.63 -7.89 14.20
C GLY A 209 -5.00 -7.77 13.53
N ILE A 210 -6.06 -7.84 14.32
CA ILE A 210 -7.45 -7.73 13.88
C ILE A 210 -8.19 -6.82 14.83
N PHE A 211 -9.10 -6.02 14.29
CA PHE A 211 -10.05 -5.23 15.04
C PHE A 211 -11.43 -5.26 14.39
N GLY A 212 -12.46 -4.91 15.14
CA GLY A 212 -13.83 -4.72 14.67
C GLY A 212 -14.22 -3.25 14.75
N VAL A 213 -15.01 -2.81 13.77
CA VAL A 213 -15.59 -1.46 13.77
C VAL A 213 -17.09 -1.58 13.52
N ILE A 214 -17.87 -1.08 14.45
CA ILE A 214 -19.32 -0.93 14.31
C ILE A 214 -19.67 0.47 14.82
N ASN A 215 -20.17 1.30 13.93
CA ASN A 215 -20.58 2.65 14.27
C ASN A 215 -22.06 2.69 14.63
N THR A 216 -22.40 3.36 15.74
CA THR A 216 -23.79 3.66 16.10
C THR A 216 -23.98 5.15 16.23
N PHE A 217 -25.14 5.65 15.82
CA PHE A 217 -25.49 7.07 15.82
C PHE A 217 -26.52 7.44 16.88
N GLN A 218 -26.79 6.55 17.84
CA GLN A 218 -27.80 6.75 18.88
C GLN A 218 -27.62 8.06 19.65
N ASN A 219 -26.38 8.39 20.06
CA ASN A 219 -26.11 9.60 20.82
C ASN A 219 -26.29 10.86 19.96
N SER A 220 -25.90 10.81 18.68
CA SER A 220 -26.12 11.90 17.72
C SER A 220 -27.61 12.14 17.47
N LEU A 221 -28.40 11.09 17.33
CA LEU A 221 -29.86 11.17 17.17
C LEU A 221 -30.53 11.68 18.45
N ALA A 222 -30.13 11.19 19.61
CA ALA A 222 -30.65 11.66 20.90
C ALA A 222 -30.39 13.16 21.13
N SER A 223 -29.25 13.68 20.65
CA SER A 223 -28.94 15.14 20.79
C SER A 223 -29.89 16.05 20.02
N ILE A 224 -30.58 15.54 19.01
CA ILE A 224 -31.61 16.25 18.24
C ILE A 224 -33.04 15.79 18.58
N GLY A 225 -33.20 15.03 19.70
CA GLY A 225 -34.50 14.56 20.17
C GLY A 225 -35.08 13.37 19.42
N VAL A 226 -34.29 12.69 18.56
CA VAL A 226 -34.73 11.50 17.82
C VAL A 226 -34.37 10.25 18.60
N HIS A 227 -35.36 9.42 18.87
CA HIS A 227 -35.22 8.11 19.50
C HIS A 227 -35.79 7.05 18.60
N THR A 228 -35.18 5.87 18.55
CA THR A 228 -35.63 4.72 17.77
C THR A 228 -36.06 3.60 18.71
N ASP A 229 -37.14 2.93 18.37
CA ASP A 229 -37.64 1.75 19.05
C ASP A 229 -37.81 0.61 18.04
N GLY A 230 -37.98 -0.62 18.53
CA GLY A 230 -38.18 -1.78 17.67
C GLY A 230 -38.24 -3.07 18.49
N VAL A 231 -38.79 -4.12 17.87
CA VAL A 231 -38.89 -5.46 18.45
C VAL A 231 -38.01 -6.42 17.68
N ALA A 232 -37.20 -7.18 18.39
CA ALA A 232 -36.34 -8.21 17.81
C ALA A 232 -36.60 -9.57 18.48
N THR A 233 -36.31 -10.65 17.78
CA THR A 233 -36.51 -12.03 18.29
C THR A 233 -35.46 -12.44 19.34
N SER A 234 -34.31 -11.74 19.35
CA SER A 234 -33.25 -11.91 20.34
C SER A 234 -32.34 -10.68 20.40
N PRO A 235 -31.54 -10.49 21.48
CA PRO A 235 -30.53 -9.41 21.53
C PRO A 235 -29.54 -9.45 20.37
N LEU A 236 -29.22 -10.64 19.81
CA LEU A 236 -28.32 -10.77 18.67
C LEU A 236 -28.93 -10.31 17.35
N ALA A 237 -30.26 -10.21 17.29
CA ALA A 237 -31.00 -9.70 16.13
C ALA A 237 -31.37 -8.21 16.27
N ASP A 238 -31.20 -7.60 17.45
CA ASP A 238 -31.50 -6.19 17.72
C ASP A 238 -30.29 -5.28 17.45
N VAL A 239 -29.65 -5.49 16.32
CA VAL A 239 -28.49 -4.69 15.90
C VAL A 239 -28.95 -3.60 14.94
N SER A 240 -28.74 -2.35 15.32
CA SER A 240 -29.11 -1.19 14.54
C SER A 240 -28.07 -0.08 14.67
N LEU A 241 -27.86 0.67 13.59
CA LEU A 241 -27.00 1.87 13.62
C LEU A 241 -27.58 2.99 14.50
N THR A 242 -28.87 2.92 14.80
CA THR A 242 -29.61 3.96 15.54
C THR A 242 -29.82 3.65 17.02
N LYS A 243 -29.36 2.49 17.49
CA LYS A 243 -29.45 2.03 18.87
C LYS A 243 -28.07 1.70 19.45
N ALA A 244 -27.99 1.56 20.80
CA ALA A 244 -26.83 0.96 21.44
C ALA A 244 -26.71 -0.51 21.03
N LEU A 245 -25.49 -0.98 20.84
CA LEU A 245 -25.26 -2.39 20.59
C LEU A 245 -25.61 -3.21 21.85
N PRO A 246 -26.36 -4.30 21.69
CA PRO A 246 -26.62 -5.23 22.82
C PRO A 246 -25.31 -5.78 23.38
N PRO A 247 -25.19 -5.97 24.71
CA PRO A 247 -24.00 -6.57 25.33
C PRO A 247 -23.62 -7.93 24.73
N GLU A 248 -24.63 -8.78 24.47
CA GLU A 248 -24.47 -10.11 23.89
C GLU A 248 -23.86 -10.04 22.47
N PHE A 249 -24.28 -9.06 21.69
CA PHE A 249 -23.70 -8.82 20.38
C PHE A 249 -22.24 -8.37 20.49
N SER A 250 -21.95 -7.47 21.41
CA SER A 250 -20.57 -7.01 21.68
C SER A 250 -19.67 -8.17 22.12
N GLN A 251 -20.17 -9.07 22.96
CA GLN A 251 -19.47 -10.28 23.40
C GLN A 251 -19.21 -11.23 22.22
N MET A 252 -20.21 -11.45 21.35
CA MET A 252 -20.06 -12.27 20.15
C MET A 252 -18.98 -11.69 19.23
N MET A 253 -18.98 -10.37 19.02
CA MET A 253 -17.95 -9.70 18.21
C MET A 253 -16.56 -9.86 18.80
N GLN A 254 -16.41 -9.74 20.13
CA GLN A 254 -15.14 -9.96 20.81
C GLN A 254 -14.58 -11.37 20.56
N ILE A 255 -15.43 -12.40 20.72
CA ILE A 255 -15.08 -13.80 20.43
C ILE A 255 -14.62 -13.97 18.96
N ASN A 256 -15.33 -13.34 18.03
CA ASN A 256 -14.98 -13.39 16.60
C ASN A 256 -13.63 -12.70 16.30
N ILE A 257 -13.35 -11.58 16.97
CA ILE A 257 -12.07 -10.86 16.82
C ILE A 257 -10.91 -11.71 17.37
N GLU A 258 -11.09 -12.27 18.57
CA GLU A 258 -10.08 -13.15 19.20
C GLU A 258 -9.78 -14.38 18.33
N ASN A 259 -10.83 -15.03 17.81
CA ASN A 259 -10.66 -16.14 16.87
C ASN A 259 -9.98 -15.71 15.57
N GLY A 260 -10.33 -14.56 15.02
CA GLY A 260 -9.69 -14.00 13.83
C GLY A 260 -8.21 -13.71 14.07
N TYR A 261 -7.85 -13.14 15.21
CA TYR A 261 -6.46 -12.91 15.59
C TYR A 261 -5.69 -14.22 15.70
N LYS A 262 -6.25 -15.21 16.40
CA LYS A 262 -5.66 -16.54 16.48
C LYS A 262 -5.45 -17.16 15.11
N THR A 263 -6.43 -17.07 14.22
CA THR A 263 -6.32 -17.55 12.84
C THR A 263 -5.15 -16.89 12.11
N PHE A 264 -5.00 -15.57 12.26
CA PHE A 264 -3.89 -14.84 11.64
C PHE A 264 -2.52 -15.30 12.17
N ILE A 265 -2.40 -15.46 13.49
CA ILE A 265 -1.19 -15.99 14.13
C ILE A 265 -0.86 -17.39 13.58
N ASP A 266 -1.84 -18.29 13.50
CA ASP A 266 -1.66 -19.68 13.02
C ASP A 266 -1.24 -19.71 11.53
N LEU A 267 -1.81 -18.84 10.70
CA LEU A 267 -1.41 -18.70 9.29
C LEU A 267 0.06 -18.26 9.15
N VAL A 268 0.47 -17.24 9.91
CA VAL A 268 1.85 -16.77 9.90
C VAL A 268 2.79 -17.81 10.48
N ALA A 269 2.43 -18.46 11.57
CA ALA A 269 3.22 -19.51 12.20
C ALA A 269 3.51 -20.66 11.20
N THR A 270 2.46 -21.11 10.51
CA THR A 270 2.58 -22.14 9.46
C THR A 270 3.46 -21.66 8.30
N SER A 271 3.21 -20.44 7.81
CA SER A 271 3.93 -19.87 6.67
C SER A 271 5.41 -19.63 6.95
N ARG A 272 5.74 -19.23 8.18
CA ARG A 272 7.11 -18.84 8.57
C ARG A 272 7.84 -19.92 9.39
N HIS A 273 7.26 -21.11 9.53
CA HIS A 273 7.82 -22.23 10.32
C HIS A 273 8.17 -21.82 11.76
N LYS A 274 7.28 -21.08 12.39
CA LYS A 274 7.37 -20.59 13.77
C LYS A 274 6.27 -21.19 14.63
N THR A 275 6.41 -21.10 15.96
CA THR A 275 5.28 -21.41 16.84
C THR A 275 4.33 -20.20 16.93
N PRO A 276 3.04 -20.42 17.25
CA PRO A 276 2.10 -19.31 17.49
C PRO A 276 2.62 -18.29 18.50
N GLU A 277 3.27 -18.74 19.58
CA GLU A 277 3.84 -17.87 20.62
C GLU A 277 4.99 -17.01 20.09
N GLN A 278 5.84 -17.57 19.23
CA GLN A 278 6.92 -16.82 18.57
C GLN A 278 6.35 -15.73 17.63
N VAL A 279 5.26 -16.05 16.95
CA VAL A 279 4.60 -15.07 16.08
C VAL A 279 3.93 -13.99 16.93
N ASP A 280 3.25 -14.34 18.02
CA ASP A 280 2.58 -13.38 18.89
C ASP A 280 3.54 -12.33 19.45
N GLN A 281 4.79 -12.68 19.77
CA GLN A 281 5.83 -11.76 20.22
C GLN A 281 6.17 -10.64 19.21
N ILE A 282 5.97 -10.89 17.92
CA ILE A 282 6.25 -9.94 16.83
C ILE A 282 4.98 -9.44 16.14
N ALA A 283 3.81 -9.88 16.62
CA ALA A 283 2.48 -9.52 16.14
C ALA A 283 1.87 -8.35 16.94
N GLN A 284 0.67 -8.52 17.47
CA GLN A 284 -0.06 -7.53 18.29
C GLN A 284 -0.22 -6.17 17.59
N GLY A 285 -0.37 -6.20 16.26
CA GLY A 285 -0.49 -5.00 15.45
C GLY A 285 0.81 -4.22 15.24
N HIS A 286 1.97 -4.73 15.66
CA HIS A 286 3.24 -4.05 15.42
C HIS A 286 3.59 -3.95 13.94
N VAL A 287 3.94 -2.75 13.51
CA VAL A 287 4.47 -2.45 12.18
C VAL A 287 5.98 -2.57 12.19
N TRP A 288 6.53 -3.22 11.19
CA TRP A 288 7.94 -3.45 10.98
C TRP A 288 8.40 -2.86 9.65
N ILE A 289 9.58 -2.26 9.59
CA ILE A 289 10.26 -2.01 8.32
C ILE A 289 10.80 -3.32 7.75
N GLY A 290 10.99 -3.41 6.42
CA GLY A 290 11.46 -4.63 5.76
C GLY A 290 12.76 -5.18 6.34
N LEU A 291 13.68 -4.31 6.77
CA LEU A 291 14.92 -4.70 7.44
C LEU A 291 14.65 -5.48 8.74
N ASP A 292 13.76 -4.97 9.59
CA ASP A 292 13.35 -5.64 10.84
C ASP A 292 12.54 -6.90 10.55
N ALA A 293 11.65 -6.85 9.56
CA ALA A 293 10.83 -7.98 9.14
C ALA A 293 11.67 -9.16 8.65
N LYS A 294 12.77 -8.88 7.94
CA LYS A 294 13.76 -9.91 7.57
C LYS A 294 14.40 -10.52 8.81
N SER A 295 14.81 -9.69 9.77
CA SER A 295 15.42 -10.16 11.02
C SER A 295 14.44 -10.97 11.88
N ASN A 296 13.15 -10.60 11.88
CA ASN A 296 12.07 -11.30 12.57
C ASN A 296 11.63 -12.59 11.85
N GLY A 297 12.09 -12.83 10.63
CA GLY A 297 11.73 -13.98 9.81
C GLY A 297 10.38 -13.85 9.11
N LEU A 298 9.79 -12.65 9.04
CA LEU A 298 8.56 -12.38 8.29
C LEU A 298 8.80 -12.24 6.78
N VAL A 299 10.04 -11.95 6.36
CA VAL A 299 10.47 -11.76 4.97
C VAL A 299 11.67 -12.67 4.70
N ASP A 300 11.77 -13.24 3.50
CA ASP A 300 12.85 -14.15 3.13
C ASP A 300 14.08 -13.43 2.59
N GLN A 301 13.87 -12.33 1.86
CA GLN A 301 14.96 -11.57 1.23
C GLN A 301 14.63 -10.09 1.19
N LEU A 302 15.68 -9.26 1.43
CA LEU A 302 15.64 -7.84 1.06
C LEU A 302 16.04 -7.71 -0.40
N GLY A 303 15.22 -7.02 -1.19
CA GLY A 303 15.43 -6.85 -2.62
C GLY A 303 14.29 -6.07 -3.27
N ASP A 304 14.30 -6.08 -4.58
CA ASP A 304 13.34 -5.38 -5.42
C ASP A 304 12.43 -6.34 -6.22
N PHE A 305 11.72 -5.78 -7.20
CA PHE A 305 10.83 -6.57 -8.04
C PHE A 305 11.59 -7.57 -8.93
N ASP A 306 12.77 -7.19 -9.44
CA ASP A 306 13.59 -8.03 -10.30
C ASP A 306 14.13 -9.26 -9.54
N ASP A 307 14.42 -9.10 -8.25
CA ASP A 307 14.80 -10.22 -7.37
C ASP A 307 13.64 -11.21 -7.20
N ALA A 308 12.41 -10.70 -7.07
CA ALA A 308 11.23 -11.55 -7.04
C ALA A 308 10.99 -12.29 -8.36
N VAL A 309 11.23 -11.63 -9.51
CA VAL A 309 11.15 -12.25 -10.84
C VAL A 309 12.18 -13.38 -10.97
N LYS A 310 13.44 -13.12 -10.62
CA LYS A 310 14.51 -14.13 -10.64
C LYS A 310 14.14 -15.32 -9.76
N LYS A 311 13.60 -15.06 -8.57
CA LYS A 311 13.20 -16.12 -7.63
C LYS A 311 12.03 -16.93 -8.13
N ALA A 312 11.03 -16.31 -8.77
CA ALA A 312 9.91 -17.00 -9.38
C ALA A 312 10.38 -17.92 -10.53
N ALA A 313 11.29 -17.44 -11.39
CA ALA A 313 11.90 -18.23 -12.46
C ALA A 313 12.71 -19.40 -11.91
N GLU A 314 13.51 -19.18 -10.86
CA GLU A 314 14.28 -20.22 -10.18
C GLU A 314 13.37 -21.33 -9.63
N LEU A 315 12.33 -20.96 -8.89
CA LEU A 315 11.39 -21.91 -8.29
C LEU A 315 10.61 -22.73 -9.33
N ALA A 316 10.29 -22.10 -10.47
CA ALA A 316 9.64 -22.76 -11.61
C ALA A 316 10.64 -23.44 -12.56
N LYS A 317 11.96 -23.37 -12.29
CA LYS A 317 13.04 -23.95 -13.12
C LYS A 317 13.03 -23.46 -14.57
N LEU A 318 12.68 -22.20 -14.78
CA LEU A 318 12.62 -21.58 -16.10
C LEU A 318 14.00 -21.11 -16.52
N LYS A 319 14.39 -21.39 -17.77
CA LYS A 319 15.62 -20.87 -18.41
C LYS A 319 15.34 -19.56 -19.12
N THR A 320 14.18 -19.43 -19.71
CA THR A 320 13.68 -18.24 -20.38
C THR A 320 12.24 -18.00 -19.96
N TRP A 321 11.85 -16.78 -19.77
CA TRP A 321 10.50 -16.44 -19.35
C TRP A 321 10.09 -15.10 -19.91
N GLN A 322 8.79 -14.85 -19.90
CA GLN A 322 8.16 -13.55 -20.15
C GLN A 322 7.21 -13.22 -19.01
N LEU A 323 7.08 -11.94 -18.71
CA LEU A 323 6.11 -11.48 -17.72
C LEU A 323 4.75 -11.29 -18.40
N ASN A 324 3.72 -11.87 -17.81
CA ASN A 324 2.34 -11.66 -18.19
C ASN A 324 1.66 -10.80 -17.12
N TRP A 325 1.44 -9.53 -17.44
CA TRP A 325 0.90 -8.52 -16.54
C TRP A 325 -0.62 -8.60 -16.54
N PHE A 326 -1.20 -8.96 -15.39
CA PHE A 326 -2.64 -8.94 -15.16
C PHE A 326 -3.04 -7.52 -14.74
N VAL A 327 -3.16 -6.66 -15.73
CA VAL A 327 -3.62 -5.27 -15.56
C VAL A 327 -5.04 -5.20 -16.09
N ASP A 328 -5.97 -4.72 -15.29
CA ASP A 328 -7.33 -4.45 -15.77
C ASP A 328 -7.26 -3.29 -16.77
N GLU A 329 -7.52 -3.58 -18.03
CA GLU A 329 -7.71 -2.51 -19.02
C GLU A 329 -9.00 -1.75 -18.66
N PRO A 330 -8.93 -0.41 -18.49
CA PRO A 330 -10.11 0.37 -18.20
C PRO A 330 -11.12 0.15 -19.30
N SER A 331 -12.35 -0.20 -18.93
CA SER A 331 -13.42 -0.35 -19.91
C SER A 331 -13.71 0.97 -20.62
N LEU A 332 -14.23 0.91 -21.84
CA LEU A 332 -14.66 2.14 -22.56
C LEU A 332 -15.62 2.99 -21.73
N SER A 333 -16.47 2.36 -20.90
CA SER A 333 -17.34 3.05 -19.96
C SER A 333 -16.57 3.78 -18.85
N ASP A 334 -15.49 3.20 -18.34
CA ASP A 334 -14.64 3.84 -17.30
C ASP A 334 -13.87 5.03 -17.86
N LEU A 335 -13.40 4.91 -19.11
CA LEU A 335 -12.75 6.03 -19.82
C LEU A 335 -13.73 7.18 -20.07
N ILE A 336 -14.98 6.89 -20.47
CA ILE A 336 -16.02 7.90 -20.71
C ILE A 336 -16.46 8.55 -19.39
N LEU A 337 -16.70 7.76 -18.33
CA LEU A 337 -17.05 8.28 -17.01
C LEU A 337 -15.90 9.08 -16.38
N GLY A 338 -14.64 8.63 -16.55
CA GLY A 338 -13.46 9.36 -16.10
C GLY A 338 -13.32 10.70 -16.83
N GLN A 339 -13.53 10.75 -18.15
CA GLN A 339 -13.53 12.01 -18.90
C GLN A 339 -14.70 12.92 -18.55
N MET A 340 -15.90 12.36 -18.31
CA MET A 340 -17.05 13.16 -17.86
C MET A 340 -16.85 13.72 -16.46
N SER A 341 -16.28 12.97 -15.52
CA SER A 341 -15.99 13.46 -14.18
C SER A 341 -14.93 14.58 -14.18
N ALA A 342 -13.88 14.45 -14.99
CA ALA A 342 -12.88 15.50 -15.20
C ALA A 342 -13.50 16.76 -15.84
N SER A 343 -14.40 16.58 -16.81
CA SER A 343 -15.09 17.69 -17.47
C SER A 343 -16.09 18.41 -16.57
N VAL A 344 -16.78 17.69 -15.68
CA VAL A 344 -17.70 18.29 -14.68
C VAL A 344 -16.91 19.09 -13.64
N HIS A 345 -15.72 18.64 -13.21
CA HIS A 345 -14.85 19.44 -12.35
C HIS A 345 -14.31 20.70 -13.04
N ALA A 346 -14.04 20.63 -14.34
CA ALA A 346 -13.59 21.78 -15.13
C ALA A 346 -14.73 22.77 -15.49
N MET A 347 -15.98 22.31 -15.48
CA MET A 347 -17.15 23.15 -15.78
C MET A 347 -17.81 23.78 -14.57
N LEU A 348 -17.43 23.46 -13.35
CA LEU A 348 -17.89 24.20 -12.16
C LEU A 348 -17.26 25.61 -12.20
N PRO A 349 -18.08 26.68 -12.35
CA PRO A 349 -17.55 28.03 -12.40
C PRO A 349 -16.70 28.30 -11.15
N ALA A 350 -15.54 28.92 -11.33
CA ALA A 350 -14.67 29.34 -10.24
C ALA A 350 -15.40 30.16 -9.17
N ALA A 351 -16.52 30.80 -9.53
CA ALA A 351 -17.42 31.51 -8.62
C ALA A 351 -18.08 30.61 -7.55
N ILE A 352 -18.26 29.29 -7.78
CA ILE A 352 -18.81 28.39 -6.75
C ILE A 352 -17.71 27.94 -5.78
N GLN A 353 -16.46 27.83 -6.25
CA GLN A 353 -15.32 27.49 -5.39
C GLN A 353 -14.95 28.62 -4.40
N THR A 354 -15.23 29.86 -4.76
CA THR A 354 -14.90 31.02 -3.93
C THR A 354 -16.00 31.41 -2.92
N TRP A 355 -17.20 30.84 -3.05
CA TRP A 355 -18.35 31.17 -2.16
C TRP A 355 -18.47 30.28 -0.92
N LEU A 356 -17.70 29.19 -0.84
CA LEU A 356 -17.65 28.37 0.36
C LEU A 356 -16.66 29.01 1.37
N PRO A 357 -17.12 29.40 2.56
CA PRO A 357 -16.22 29.88 3.60
C PRO A 357 -15.13 28.83 3.89
N ALA A 358 -13.89 29.28 4.12
CA ALA A 358 -12.73 28.41 4.38
C ALA A 358 -12.97 27.24 5.38
N PRO A 359 -13.78 27.39 6.45
CA PRO A 359 -14.10 26.26 7.33
C PRO A 359 -15.01 25.21 6.67
N LEU A 360 -15.84 25.56 5.70
CA LEU A 360 -16.70 24.61 5.00
C LEU A 360 -15.93 23.81 3.93
N SER A 361 -14.94 24.40 3.28
CA SER A 361 -14.05 23.69 2.36
C SER A 361 -13.13 22.71 3.10
N ALA A 362 -12.63 23.09 4.28
CA ALA A 362 -11.85 22.18 5.15
C ALA A 362 -12.73 21.06 5.71
N MET A 363 -13.99 21.34 6.07
CA MET A 363 -14.95 20.29 6.46
C MET A 363 -15.33 19.39 5.29
N ALA A 364 -15.50 19.91 4.09
CA ALA A 364 -15.79 19.09 2.90
C ALA A 364 -14.62 18.18 2.52
N LEU A 365 -13.37 18.64 2.68
CA LEU A 365 -12.18 17.82 2.51
C LEU A 365 -12.05 16.75 3.61
N ALA A 366 -12.29 17.14 4.89
CA ALA A 366 -12.27 16.19 6.00
C ALA A 366 -13.40 15.14 5.90
N VAL A 367 -14.58 15.53 5.41
CA VAL A 367 -15.69 14.60 5.13
C VAL A 367 -15.35 13.69 3.95
N LYS A 368 -14.66 14.19 2.91
CA LYS A 368 -14.22 13.36 1.78
C LYS A 368 -13.18 12.33 2.19
N ASP A 369 -12.23 12.71 3.05
CA ASP A 369 -11.23 11.76 3.59
C ASP A 369 -11.89 10.74 4.53
N GLN A 370 -12.87 11.14 5.35
CA GLN A 370 -13.64 10.21 6.19
C GLN A 370 -14.56 9.31 5.35
N HIS A 371 -15.18 9.79 4.28
CA HIS A 371 -15.94 8.95 3.36
C HIS A 371 -15.07 7.90 2.67
N GLY A 372 -13.80 8.21 2.39
CA GLY A 372 -12.83 7.22 1.87
C GLY A 372 -12.63 6.05 2.85
N LEU A 373 -12.41 6.34 4.13
CA LEU A 373 -12.24 5.31 5.15
C LEU A 373 -13.52 4.47 5.36
N PHE A 374 -14.69 5.10 5.44
CA PHE A 374 -15.96 4.38 5.61
C PHE A 374 -16.28 3.46 4.42
N ASN A 375 -15.93 3.85 3.19
CA ASN A 375 -16.12 3.01 2.02
C ASN A 375 -15.18 1.80 1.98
N THR A 376 -14.05 1.84 2.69
CA THR A 376 -13.12 0.72 2.81
C THR A 376 -13.51 -0.25 3.93
N LEU A 377 -14.42 0.16 4.84
CA LEU A 377 -14.88 -0.65 5.95
C LEU A 377 -16.19 -1.37 5.59
N ASN A 378 -16.10 -2.36 4.67
CA ASN A 378 -17.26 -3.11 4.16
C ASN A 378 -17.18 -4.63 4.41
N ASP A 379 -16.34 -5.09 5.33
CA ASP A 379 -16.27 -6.52 5.65
C ASP A 379 -17.62 -7.04 6.15
N PRO A 380 -18.14 -8.16 5.61
CA PRO A 380 -19.46 -8.71 5.97
C PRO A 380 -19.61 -9.07 7.45
N GLN A 381 -18.50 -9.31 8.14
CA GLN A 381 -18.47 -9.64 9.57
C GLN A 381 -17.90 -8.47 10.40
N ASN A 382 -17.71 -7.29 9.82
CA ASN A 382 -17.12 -6.09 10.44
C ASN A 382 -15.74 -6.35 11.07
N ARG A 383 -14.94 -7.24 10.47
CA ARG A 383 -13.58 -7.58 10.92
C ARG A 383 -12.54 -7.08 9.94
N TYR A 384 -11.55 -6.39 10.46
CA TYR A 384 -10.54 -5.72 9.65
C TYR A 384 -9.13 -6.09 10.10
N ALA A 385 -8.32 -6.49 9.14
CA ALA A 385 -6.88 -6.56 9.21
C ALA A 385 -6.33 -5.38 8.40
N LEU A 386 -6.35 -4.17 8.99
CA LEU A 386 -5.99 -2.90 8.36
C LEU A 386 -4.95 -2.17 9.22
N CYS A 387 -3.88 -1.71 8.61
CA CYS A 387 -2.87 -0.89 9.29
C CYS A 387 -3.33 0.57 9.36
N LEU A 388 -3.85 0.99 10.52
CA LEU A 388 -4.33 2.36 10.72
C LEU A 388 -3.21 3.41 10.83
N THR A 389 -1.98 3.00 11.14
CA THR A 389 -0.83 3.88 11.36
C THR A 389 0.12 3.96 10.18
N CYS A 390 -0.14 3.19 9.11
CA CYS A 390 0.76 3.11 7.96
C CYS A 390 0.58 4.25 6.94
N GLY A 391 -0.43 5.11 7.10
CA GLY A 391 -0.76 6.15 6.13
C GLY A 391 -1.48 5.62 4.87
N ASP A 392 -1.83 6.52 3.99
CA ASP A 392 -2.49 6.19 2.72
C ASP A 392 -1.46 5.70 1.69
N VAL A 393 -1.81 4.62 1.00
CA VAL A 393 -1.11 4.18 -0.21
C VAL A 393 -1.58 5.07 -1.36
N ARG A 394 -0.72 5.97 -1.84
CA ARG A 394 -0.96 6.82 -3.01
C ARG A 394 -0.10 6.38 -4.17
#